data_ae7078ed83b0f23ebb8c6f4923021024
#
_entry.id   ae7078ed83b0f23ebb8c6f4923021024
#
_cell.length_a   1.000
_cell.length_b   1.000
_cell.length_c   1.000
_cell.angle_alpha   90.00
_cell.angle_beta   90.00
_cell.angle_gamma   90.00
#
_symmetry.space_group_name_H-M   'P 1'
#
loop_
_entity.id
_entity.type
_entity.pdbx_description
1 polymer ?
#
loop_
_entity_poly.entity_id
_entity_poly.type
_entity_poly.pdbx_seq_one_letter_code
_entity_poly.pdbx_strand_id
1 'polypeptide(L)'
;GVKNAWKVNTVSQSYMDELRIDANGLEALFEYEKGKCIGILNGIDNEVWDPATDEYLKKNYDIESTEKGKRKNKKELCKEFDLDIEKPLIVFIGRLVGEKAADLLPDAIRSSIYQYHGNVNFLVLGSGEPNVEWQLENLKSQFSGYINTYIGYNKKLSHVMYAGADFI
;
A
#
# COMPACT_ATOMS: atom_id res chain seq x y z
N GLY A 1 0.18 -1.49 -32.60
CA GLY A 1 0.64 -2.31 -31.49
C GLY A 1 2.12 -2.68 -31.58
N VAL A 2 2.57 -3.69 -30.84
CA VAL A 2 3.98 -4.07 -30.63
C VAL A 2 4.78 -4.18 -31.93
N LYS A 3 4.26 -4.86 -32.95
CA LYS A 3 4.96 -5.06 -34.24
C LYS A 3 5.38 -3.74 -34.92
N ASN A 4 4.53 -2.72 -34.87
CA ASN A 4 4.72 -1.47 -35.61
C ASN A 4 5.32 -0.34 -34.74
N ALA A 5 5.51 -0.56 -33.45
CA ALA A 5 6.16 0.40 -32.59
C ALA A 5 7.69 0.41 -32.81
N TRP A 6 8.32 1.56 -32.72
CA TRP A 6 9.77 1.67 -32.76
C TRP A 6 10.42 1.12 -31.49
N LYS A 7 9.85 1.49 -30.32
CA LYS A 7 10.23 0.97 -29.01
C LYS A 7 8.98 0.53 -28.24
N VAL A 8 9.14 -0.48 -27.43
CA VAL A 8 8.10 -1.01 -26.55
C VAL A 8 8.65 -1.03 -25.14
N ASN A 9 7.91 -0.47 -24.19
CA ASN A 9 8.32 -0.54 -22.79
C ASN A 9 7.20 -1.09 -21.91
N THR A 10 7.61 -1.61 -20.76
CA THR A 10 6.76 -2.00 -19.66
C THR A 10 7.36 -1.51 -18.35
N VAL A 11 6.64 -1.71 -17.24
CA VAL A 11 6.90 -1.14 -15.91
C VAL A 11 8.09 -1.77 -15.18
N SER A 12 8.66 -2.88 -15.67
CA SER A 12 9.90 -3.47 -15.13
C SER A 12 10.55 -4.40 -16.13
N GLN A 13 11.85 -4.65 -15.97
CA GLN A 13 12.55 -5.61 -16.82
C GLN A 13 12.03 -7.04 -16.54
N SER A 14 11.76 -7.40 -15.28
CA SER A 14 11.19 -8.70 -14.94
C SER A 14 9.87 -8.94 -15.66
N TYR A 15 8.98 -7.96 -15.66
CA TYR A 15 7.71 -8.07 -16.38
C TYR A 15 7.91 -8.17 -17.90
N MET A 16 8.89 -7.46 -18.46
CA MET A 16 9.22 -7.64 -19.88
C MET A 16 9.71 -9.05 -20.19
N ASP A 17 10.46 -9.68 -19.29
CA ASP A 17 10.93 -11.05 -19.45
C ASP A 17 9.77 -12.06 -19.28
N GLU A 18 8.84 -11.81 -18.34
CA GLU A 18 7.61 -12.59 -18.19
C GLU A 18 6.75 -12.58 -19.45
N LEU A 19 6.58 -11.44 -20.12
CA LEU A 19 5.82 -11.32 -21.38
C LEU A 19 6.38 -12.16 -22.53
N ARG A 20 7.60 -12.62 -22.45
CA ARG A 20 8.20 -13.55 -23.42
C ARG A 20 7.83 -15.02 -23.11
N ILE A 21 7.29 -15.28 -21.92
CA ILE A 21 6.91 -16.61 -21.43
C ILE A 21 5.39 -16.74 -21.35
N ASP A 22 4.72 -15.69 -20.84
CA ASP A 22 3.27 -15.62 -20.66
C ASP A 22 2.75 -14.22 -21.03
N ALA A 23 2.12 -14.11 -22.20
CA ALA A 23 1.53 -12.86 -22.71
C ALA A 23 0.18 -13.11 -23.42
N ASN A 24 -0.59 -14.08 -22.94
CA ASN A 24 -1.90 -14.43 -23.52
C ASN A 24 -1.86 -14.68 -25.04
N GLY A 25 -0.84 -15.39 -25.52
CA GLY A 25 -0.65 -15.76 -26.92
C GLY A 25 0.18 -14.76 -27.74
N LEU A 26 0.84 -13.79 -27.09
CA LEU A 26 1.74 -12.83 -27.74
C LEU A 26 3.23 -13.11 -27.45
N GLU A 27 3.57 -14.22 -26.79
CA GLU A 27 4.92 -14.58 -26.35
C GLU A 27 5.91 -14.59 -27.54
N ALA A 28 5.55 -15.26 -28.63
CA ALA A 28 6.36 -15.32 -29.83
C ALA A 28 6.61 -13.93 -30.46
N LEU A 29 5.65 -13.02 -30.35
CA LEU A 29 5.80 -11.64 -30.82
C LEU A 29 6.79 -10.87 -29.93
N PHE A 30 6.70 -10.98 -28.62
CA PHE A 30 7.63 -10.34 -27.69
C PHE A 30 9.03 -10.91 -27.83
N GLU A 31 9.20 -12.21 -28.02
CA GLU A 31 10.49 -12.84 -28.26
C GLU A 31 11.09 -12.39 -29.61
N TYR A 32 10.28 -12.33 -30.68
CA TYR A 32 10.74 -11.85 -31.99
C TYR A 32 11.18 -10.38 -31.97
N GLU A 33 10.43 -9.54 -31.27
CA GLU A 33 10.65 -8.09 -31.20
C GLU A 33 11.52 -7.65 -30.00
N LYS A 34 12.17 -8.58 -29.30
CA LYS A 34 12.90 -8.34 -28.04
C LYS A 34 13.95 -7.22 -28.11
N GLY A 35 14.58 -7.02 -29.27
CA GLY A 35 15.60 -5.97 -29.46
C GLY A 35 15.10 -4.53 -29.35
N LYS A 36 13.77 -4.32 -29.35
CA LYS A 36 13.14 -3.02 -29.14
C LYS A 36 12.33 -2.93 -27.84
N CYS A 37 12.29 -4.02 -27.06
CA CYS A 37 11.53 -4.13 -25.83
C CYS A 37 12.43 -3.85 -24.61
N ILE A 38 11.95 -3.04 -23.68
CA ILE A 38 12.70 -2.66 -22.48
C ILE A 38 11.74 -2.51 -21.28
N GLY A 39 12.20 -2.91 -20.10
CA GLY A 39 11.52 -2.59 -18.84
C GLY A 39 12.03 -1.29 -18.25
N ILE A 40 11.14 -0.41 -17.85
CA ILE A 40 11.47 0.87 -17.20
C ILE A 40 10.69 0.92 -15.88
N LEU A 41 11.41 0.88 -14.75
CA LEU A 41 10.80 1.02 -13.43
C LEU A 41 10.22 2.43 -13.25
N ASN A 42 9.03 2.49 -12.66
CA ASN A 42 8.45 3.75 -12.26
C ASN A 42 9.33 4.42 -11.19
N GLY A 43 9.50 5.72 -11.30
CA GLY A 43 10.14 6.54 -10.27
C GLY A 43 9.19 6.92 -9.15
N ILE A 44 9.76 7.49 -8.11
CA ILE A 44 9.04 8.15 -7.02
C ILE A 44 9.26 9.65 -7.16
N ASP A 45 8.21 10.44 -6.97
CA ASP A 45 8.33 11.90 -6.89
C ASP A 45 8.93 12.26 -5.52
N ASN A 46 10.22 12.56 -5.51
CA ASN A 46 10.99 12.85 -4.31
C ASN A 46 10.64 14.19 -3.67
N GLU A 47 9.96 15.09 -4.37
CA GLU A 47 9.50 16.36 -3.80
C GLU A 47 8.18 16.15 -3.05
N VAL A 48 7.27 15.36 -3.65
CA VAL A 48 5.96 15.07 -3.05
C VAL A 48 6.07 14.11 -1.85
N TRP A 49 7.01 13.14 -1.91
CA TRP A 49 7.15 12.09 -0.89
C TRP A 49 8.36 12.29 0.04
N ASP A 50 8.79 13.54 0.22
CA ASP A 50 9.85 13.89 1.16
C ASP A 50 9.26 14.20 2.55
N PRO A 51 9.48 13.35 3.57
CA PRO A 51 8.95 13.61 4.90
C PRO A 51 9.51 14.87 5.57
N ALA A 52 10.63 15.43 5.07
CA ALA A 52 11.20 16.67 5.59
C ALA A 52 10.38 17.90 5.20
N THR A 53 9.68 17.84 4.05
CA THR A 53 8.96 19.00 3.48
C THR A 53 7.47 18.74 3.25
N ASP A 54 6.99 17.52 3.47
CA ASP A 54 5.60 17.10 3.22
C ASP A 54 4.61 17.93 4.07
N GLU A 55 3.76 18.68 3.40
CA GLU A 55 2.75 19.58 4.00
C GLU A 55 1.62 18.85 4.74
N TYR A 56 1.43 17.56 4.47
CA TYR A 56 0.37 16.75 5.09
C TYR A 56 0.74 16.23 6.47
N LEU A 57 2.05 16.21 6.79
CA LEU A 57 2.52 15.66 8.04
C LEU A 57 2.35 16.64 9.22
N LYS A 58 1.95 16.11 10.35
CA LYS A 58 1.86 16.88 11.60
C LYS A 58 3.24 17.26 12.13
N LYS A 59 4.23 16.40 11.88
CA LYS A 59 5.64 16.62 12.21
C LYS A 59 6.50 16.10 11.07
N ASN A 60 7.14 17.02 10.37
CA ASN A 60 8.17 16.68 9.39
C ASN A 60 9.39 16.06 10.08
N TYR A 61 10.11 15.21 9.37
CA TYR A 61 11.30 14.52 9.87
C TYR A 61 12.25 14.16 8.74
N ASP A 62 13.50 14.00 9.08
CA ASP A 62 14.60 13.52 8.27
C ASP A 62 15.20 12.22 8.85
N ILE A 63 16.33 11.78 8.33
CA ILE A 63 17.02 10.57 8.80
C ILE A 63 17.39 10.67 10.28
N GLU A 64 17.84 11.85 10.75
CA GLU A 64 18.29 12.04 12.14
C GLU A 64 17.13 12.14 13.13
N SER A 65 15.97 12.58 12.67
CA SER A 65 14.77 12.81 13.49
C SER A 65 13.63 11.80 13.25
N THR A 66 13.89 10.74 12.49
CA THR A 66 12.88 9.76 12.02
C THR A 66 12.05 9.20 13.17
N GLU A 67 12.66 8.68 14.23
CA GLU A 67 11.95 8.06 15.35
C GLU A 67 10.96 9.05 16.00
N LYS A 68 11.42 10.25 16.27
CA LYS A 68 10.64 11.31 16.93
C LYS A 68 9.50 11.81 16.01
N GLY A 69 9.80 11.97 14.73
CA GLY A 69 8.84 12.38 13.72
C GLY A 69 7.75 11.35 13.49
N LYS A 70 8.12 10.09 13.27
CA LYS A 70 7.17 8.99 13.09
C LYS A 70 6.28 8.80 14.31
N ARG A 71 6.84 8.82 15.52
CA ARG A 71 6.04 8.71 16.76
C ARG A 71 5.01 9.83 16.88
N LYS A 72 5.35 11.07 16.49
CA LYS A 72 4.40 12.18 16.52
C LYS A 72 3.27 12.01 15.50
N ASN A 73 3.59 11.59 14.28
CA ASN A 73 2.58 11.33 13.24
C ASN A 73 1.70 10.12 13.61
N LYS A 74 2.30 9.05 14.15
CA LYS A 74 1.55 7.90 14.68
C LYS A 74 0.55 8.31 15.76
N LYS A 75 0.97 9.19 16.69
CA LYS A 75 0.08 9.67 17.75
C LYS A 75 -1.15 10.39 17.22
N GLU A 76 -0.99 11.26 16.26
CA GLU A 76 -2.13 11.96 15.64
C GLU A 76 -3.03 10.98 14.87
N LEU A 77 -2.43 10.05 14.12
CA LEU A 77 -3.16 9.02 13.37
C LEU A 77 -3.95 8.09 14.29
N CYS A 78 -3.32 7.56 15.35
CA CYS A 78 -3.99 6.71 16.31
C CYS A 78 -5.13 7.43 17.04
N LYS A 79 -4.96 8.70 17.34
CA LYS A 79 -6.02 9.53 17.93
C LYS A 79 -7.20 9.73 16.98
N GLU A 80 -6.94 9.97 15.69
CA GLU A 80 -7.98 10.17 14.68
C GLU A 80 -8.81 8.89 14.45
N PHE A 81 -8.16 7.73 14.51
CA PHE A 81 -8.76 6.44 14.21
C PHE A 81 -9.09 5.59 15.45
N ASP A 82 -9.04 6.16 16.65
CA ASP A 82 -9.34 5.48 17.92
C ASP A 82 -8.52 4.18 18.10
N LEU A 83 -7.20 4.28 17.92
CA LEU A 83 -6.22 3.20 18.05
C LEU A 83 -5.23 3.49 19.19
N ASP A 84 -4.67 2.44 19.78
CA ASP A 84 -3.68 2.58 20.86
C ASP A 84 -2.29 2.92 20.30
N ILE A 85 -1.73 4.07 20.70
CA ILE A 85 -0.42 4.51 20.24
C ILE A 85 0.73 3.59 20.66
N GLU A 86 0.60 2.89 21.78
CA GLU A 86 1.69 2.06 22.34
C GLU A 86 1.80 0.71 21.61
N LYS A 87 0.79 0.32 20.82
CA LYS A 87 0.82 -0.90 20.03
C LYS A 87 1.45 -0.66 18.66
N PRO A 88 2.13 -1.66 18.07
CA PRO A 88 2.54 -1.60 16.67
C PRO A 88 1.36 -1.31 15.76
N LEU A 89 1.54 -0.37 14.83
CA LEU A 89 0.55 0.01 13.82
C LEU A 89 0.95 -0.56 12.46
N ILE A 90 0.16 -1.49 11.98
CA ILE A 90 0.27 -2.06 10.63
C ILE A 90 -0.74 -1.37 9.72
N VAL A 91 -0.30 -0.89 8.57
CA VAL A 91 -1.19 -0.22 7.62
C VAL A 91 -1.24 -0.96 6.28
N PHE A 92 -2.39 -0.90 5.64
CA PHE A 92 -2.58 -1.27 4.23
C PHE A 92 -3.07 -0.05 3.46
N ILE A 93 -2.42 0.26 2.34
CA ILE A 93 -2.79 1.37 1.45
C ILE A 93 -2.84 0.84 0.03
N GLY A 94 -4.03 0.74 -0.56
CA GLY A 94 -4.14 0.22 -1.92
C GLY A 94 -5.56 -0.12 -2.37
N ARG A 95 -5.66 -0.63 -3.61
CA ARG A 95 -6.93 -1.15 -4.13
C ARG A 95 -7.31 -2.44 -3.41
N LEU A 96 -8.57 -2.54 -2.99
CA LEU A 96 -9.12 -3.72 -2.32
C LEU A 96 -9.64 -4.74 -3.34
N VAL A 97 -8.71 -5.34 -4.10
CA VAL A 97 -8.99 -6.29 -5.19
C VAL A 97 -8.15 -7.55 -5.06
N GLY A 98 -8.63 -8.69 -5.62
CA GLY A 98 -7.97 -9.99 -5.52
C GLY A 98 -6.53 -10.00 -6.04
N GLU A 99 -6.21 -9.27 -7.12
CA GLU A 99 -4.82 -9.14 -7.62
C GLU A 99 -3.83 -8.47 -6.64
N LYS A 100 -4.34 -7.86 -5.57
CA LYS A 100 -3.56 -7.31 -4.43
C LYS A 100 -3.67 -8.17 -3.17
N ALA A 101 -4.22 -9.38 -3.31
CA ALA A 101 -4.53 -10.28 -2.20
C ALA A 101 -5.39 -9.63 -1.09
N ALA A 102 -6.20 -8.63 -1.46
CA ALA A 102 -7.01 -7.90 -0.50
C ALA A 102 -8.17 -8.75 0.07
N ASP A 103 -8.57 -9.80 -0.62
CA ASP A 103 -9.50 -10.83 -0.17
C ASP A 103 -9.00 -11.63 1.05
N LEU A 104 -7.67 -11.74 1.21
CA LEU A 104 -7.05 -12.38 2.38
C LEU A 104 -6.92 -11.44 3.59
N LEU A 105 -7.00 -10.13 3.38
CA LEU A 105 -6.73 -9.12 4.40
C LEU A 105 -7.66 -9.22 5.63
N PRO A 106 -8.99 -9.42 5.49
CA PRO A 106 -9.88 -9.55 6.64
C PRO A 106 -9.51 -10.71 7.57
N ASP A 107 -9.20 -11.89 7.00
CA ASP A 107 -8.82 -13.06 7.80
C ASP A 107 -7.42 -12.95 8.39
N ALA A 108 -6.47 -12.35 7.67
CA ALA A 108 -5.14 -12.07 8.18
C ALA A 108 -5.18 -11.13 9.38
N ILE A 109 -5.97 -10.05 9.32
CA ILE A 109 -6.15 -9.09 10.42
C ILE A 109 -6.79 -9.79 11.62
N ARG A 110 -7.91 -10.51 11.42
CA ARG A 110 -8.60 -11.24 12.48
C ARG A 110 -7.66 -12.22 13.18
N SER A 111 -6.95 -13.04 12.41
CA SER A 111 -6.00 -14.02 12.93
C SER A 111 -4.88 -13.37 13.73
N SER A 112 -4.35 -12.24 13.24
CA SER A 112 -3.29 -11.50 13.93
C SER A 112 -3.77 -10.90 15.26
N ILE A 113 -4.98 -10.33 15.32
CA ILE A 113 -5.55 -9.79 16.56
C ILE A 113 -5.66 -10.90 17.62
N TYR A 114 -6.13 -12.09 17.25
CA TYR A 114 -6.19 -13.22 18.17
C TYR A 114 -4.81 -13.73 18.56
N GLN A 115 -3.91 -13.94 17.59
CA GLN A 115 -2.58 -14.49 17.82
C GLN A 115 -1.74 -13.60 18.74
N TYR A 116 -1.84 -12.29 18.59
CA TYR A 116 -1.09 -11.32 19.39
C TYR A 116 -1.89 -10.78 20.58
N HIS A 117 -3.02 -11.42 20.92
CA HIS A 117 -3.87 -11.04 22.08
C HIS A 117 -4.24 -9.55 22.08
N GLY A 118 -4.50 -8.97 20.89
CA GLY A 118 -4.84 -7.57 20.74
C GLY A 118 -3.66 -6.60 20.92
N ASN A 119 -2.41 -7.06 20.95
CA ASN A 119 -1.23 -6.20 21.07
C ASN A 119 -0.73 -5.68 19.70
N VAL A 120 -1.65 -5.40 18.79
CA VAL A 120 -1.39 -4.88 17.44
C VAL A 120 -2.57 -4.06 16.96
N ASN A 121 -2.28 -3.02 16.20
CA ASN A 121 -3.29 -2.19 15.53
C ASN A 121 -3.23 -2.33 14.02
N PHE A 122 -4.37 -2.16 13.38
CA PHE A 122 -4.49 -2.13 11.92
C PHE A 122 -5.22 -0.87 11.44
N LEU A 123 -4.74 -0.28 10.35
CA LEU A 123 -5.45 0.78 9.65
C LEU A 123 -5.42 0.50 8.15
N VAL A 124 -6.59 0.42 7.52
CA VAL A 124 -6.76 0.11 6.10
C VAL A 124 -7.28 1.33 5.36
N LEU A 125 -6.59 1.75 4.31
CA LEU A 125 -7.02 2.79 3.38
C LEU A 125 -7.12 2.18 1.98
N GLY A 126 -8.31 2.20 1.40
CA GLY A 126 -8.52 1.72 0.04
C GLY A 126 -9.98 1.58 -0.35
N SER A 127 -10.21 1.23 -1.61
CA SER A 127 -11.52 0.85 -2.13
C SER A 127 -11.36 -0.20 -3.22
N GLY A 128 -12.41 -0.96 -3.49
CA GLY A 128 -12.37 -1.99 -4.53
C GLY A 128 -13.59 -2.89 -4.54
N GLU A 129 -13.42 -4.17 -4.24
CA GLU A 129 -14.49 -5.15 -4.26
C GLU A 129 -15.45 -4.96 -3.09
N PRO A 130 -16.77 -4.80 -3.33
CA PRO A 130 -17.74 -4.52 -2.27
C PRO A 130 -17.75 -5.56 -1.13
N ASN A 131 -17.47 -6.82 -1.45
CA ASN A 131 -17.40 -7.87 -0.44
C ASN A 131 -16.22 -7.69 0.51
N VAL A 132 -15.05 -7.28 0.00
CA VAL A 132 -13.86 -7.01 0.82
C VAL A 132 -14.08 -5.78 1.70
N GLU A 133 -14.64 -4.71 1.14
CA GLU A 133 -15.00 -3.50 1.88
C GLU A 133 -15.96 -3.82 3.03
N TRP A 134 -17.01 -4.58 2.75
CA TRP A 134 -17.99 -5.00 3.74
C TRP A 134 -17.37 -5.84 4.86
N GLN A 135 -16.49 -6.79 4.53
CA GLN A 135 -15.79 -7.61 5.52
C GLN A 135 -14.89 -6.78 6.44
N LEU A 136 -14.17 -5.80 5.88
CA LEU A 136 -13.32 -4.89 6.66
C LEU A 136 -14.14 -3.98 7.60
N GLU A 137 -15.26 -3.43 7.13
CA GLU A 137 -16.16 -2.63 7.98
C GLU A 137 -16.81 -3.48 9.11
N ASN A 138 -17.13 -4.74 8.85
CA ASN A 138 -17.58 -5.66 9.89
C ASN A 138 -16.46 -5.94 10.91
N LEU A 139 -15.23 -6.15 10.47
CA LEU A 139 -14.09 -6.33 11.38
C LEU A 139 -13.88 -5.12 12.28
N LYS A 140 -13.94 -3.92 11.74
CA LYS A 140 -13.88 -2.67 12.49
C LYS A 140 -14.93 -2.63 13.60
N SER A 141 -16.15 -3.09 13.30
CA SER A 141 -17.24 -3.15 14.30
C SER A 141 -17.00 -4.22 15.38
N GLN A 142 -16.43 -5.38 15.00
CA GLN A 142 -16.17 -6.49 15.91
C GLN A 142 -14.93 -6.27 16.78
N PHE A 143 -13.90 -5.59 16.25
CA PHE A 143 -12.60 -5.38 16.89
C PHE A 143 -12.31 -3.88 17.07
N SER A 144 -13.29 -3.12 17.57
CA SER A 144 -13.13 -1.70 17.87
C SER A 144 -11.91 -1.45 18.76
N GLY A 145 -11.10 -0.44 18.41
CA GLY A 145 -9.84 -0.12 19.11
C GLY A 145 -8.63 -0.95 18.66
N TYR A 146 -8.79 -1.91 17.74
CA TYR A 146 -7.69 -2.71 17.18
C TYR A 146 -7.55 -2.55 15.67
N ILE A 147 -8.63 -2.24 14.98
CA ILE A 147 -8.66 -1.96 13.55
C ILE A 147 -9.57 -0.77 13.27
N ASN A 148 -9.16 0.05 12.32
CA ASN A 148 -10.02 1.03 11.67
C ASN A 148 -9.81 1.05 10.16
N THR A 149 -10.77 1.60 9.42
CA THR A 149 -10.78 1.60 7.96
C THR A 149 -11.19 2.97 7.44
N TYR A 150 -10.61 3.34 6.30
CA TYR A 150 -11.10 4.43 5.45
C TYR A 150 -11.37 3.85 4.07
N ILE A 151 -12.64 3.58 3.77
CA ILE A 151 -13.04 3.08 2.46
C ILE A 151 -13.11 4.26 1.49
N GLY A 152 -12.20 4.27 0.49
CA GLY A 152 -12.08 5.34 -0.49
C GLY A 152 -10.65 5.71 -0.83
N TYR A 153 -10.50 6.80 -1.60
CA TYR A 153 -9.21 7.41 -1.92
C TYR A 153 -8.98 8.65 -1.08
N ASN A 154 -7.84 8.72 -0.41
CA ASN A 154 -7.44 9.89 0.37
C ASN A 154 -5.93 10.08 0.33
N LYS A 155 -5.45 10.97 -0.57
CA LYS A 155 -4.02 11.25 -0.74
C LYS A 155 -3.37 11.72 0.57
N LYS A 156 -3.99 12.69 1.26
CA LYS A 156 -3.45 13.24 2.51
C LYS A 156 -3.31 12.13 3.57
N LEU A 157 -4.33 11.31 3.73
CA LEU A 157 -4.30 10.20 4.70
C LEU A 157 -3.19 9.20 4.36
N SER A 158 -2.95 8.88 3.08
CA SER A 158 -1.87 7.96 2.70
C SER A 158 -0.50 8.49 3.14
N HIS A 159 -0.21 9.77 2.97
CA HIS A 159 1.04 10.39 3.44
C HIS A 159 1.19 10.26 4.97
N VAL A 160 0.14 10.56 5.72
CA VAL A 160 0.16 10.44 7.20
C VAL A 160 0.30 8.99 7.64
N MET A 161 -0.34 8.03 6.93
CA MET A 161 -0.19 6.60 7.22
C MET A 161 1.24 6.11 6.99
N TYR A 162 1.88 6.45 5.86
CA TYR A 162 3.30 6.15 5.63
C TYR A 162 4.20 6.74 6.71
N ALA A 163 3.92 7.99 7.12
CA ALA A 163 4.72 8.67 8.14
C ALA A 163 4.51 8.13 9.56
N GLY A 164 3.33 7.56 9.87
CA GLY A 164 2.98 7.10 11.21
C GLY A 164 3.07 5.60 11.43
N ALA A 165 3.04 4.80 10.37
CA ALA A 165 3.04 3.34 10.48
C ALA A 165 4.37 2.77 11.00
N ASP A 166 4.29 1.66 11.74
CA ASP A 166 5.45 0.84 12.08
C ASP A 166 5.70 -0.20 10.99
N PHE A 167 4.63 -0.71 10.34
CA PHE A 167 4.69 -1.69 9.24
C PHE A 167 3.68 -1.35 8.14
N ILE A 168 4.01 -1.73 6.90
CA ILE A 168 3.17 -1.61 5.71
C ILE A 168 3.12 -2.95 4.99
#